data_586581bf67deb88b28f136c8d1b06cef
#
_entry.id   586581bf67deb88b28f136c8d1b06cef
#
_cell.length_a   1.000
_cell.length_b   1.000
_cell.length_c   1.000
_cell.angle_alpha   90.00
_cell.angle_beta   90.00
_cell.angle_gamma   90.00
#
_symmetry.space_group_name_H-M   'P 1'
#
loop_
_entity.id
_entity.type
_entity.pdbx_description
1 polymer ?
#
loop_
_entity_poly.entity_id
_entity_poly.type
_entity_poly.pdbx_seq_one_letter_code
_entity_poly.pdbx_strand_id
1 'polypeptide(L)'
;MTVLLYIHGFNSSELSHKATVLSDAAGAMGLGDRILSPRLSWQPAQAIHQLERIIDANLSQGITLIGSSLGGFYAAYLAEKYQIKAILVNPAVQAPILLVDYLGPQTNPYTHEEYELTPTHMAQLQQLVVAEPTADLYWLMVQEGDEVLDYQQALKAFPATARLTHEAKGNHSFTEFERFTKEILRFAEIITD
;
A
#
# COMPACT_ATOMS: atom_id res chain seq x y z
N MET A 1 5.59 2.58 20.72
CA MET A 1 4.71 1.44 20.36
C MET A 1 4.46 1.50 18.88
N THR A 2 4.75 0.40 18.15
CA THR A 2 4.70 0.34 16.69
C THR A 2 3.30 0.66 16.15
N VAL A 3 3.22 1.41 15.04
CA VAL A 3 2.00 1.70 14.30
C VAL A 3 2.03 1.05 12.92
N LEU A 4 0.87 0.75 12.35
CA LEU A 4 0.68 0.28 10.99
C LEU A 4 0.04 1.40 10.16
N LEU A 5 0.75 1.87 9.14
CA LEU A 5 0.25 2.89 8.21
C LEU A 5 -0.31 2.22 6.97
N TYR A 6 -1.64 2.29 6.82
CA TYR A 6 -2.33 1.81 5.63
C TYR A 6 -2.37 2.89 4.54
N ILE A 7 -1.95 2.51 3.34
CA ILE A 7 -1.85 3.37 2.16
C ILE A 7 -2.82 2.85 1.10
N HIS A 8 -3.90 3.60 0.88
CA HIS A 8 -4.94 3.21 -0.08
C HIS A 8 -4.52 3.40 -1.55
N GLY A 9 -5.22 2.74 -2.46
CA GLY A 9 -4.94 2.75 -3.90
C GLY A 9 -5.50 3.97 -4.63
N PHE A 10 -5.33 3.94 -5.96
CA PHE A 10 -5.87 4.93 -6.89
C PHE A 10 -7.40 4.98 -6.82
N ASN A 11 -7.98 6.18 -6.84
CA ASN A 11 -9.42 6.40 -6.73
C ASN A 11 -10.08 5.63 -5.57
N SER A 12 -9.37 5.51 -4.44
CA SER A 12 -9.84 4.88 -3.22
C SER A 12 -9.92 5.89 -2.07
N SER A 13 -10.07 5.43 -0.83
CA SER A 13 -10.18 6.31 0.33
C SER A 13 -9.56 5.69 1.58
N GLU A 14 -9.44 6.52 2.61
CA GLU A 14 -9.03 6.13 3.97
C GLU A 14 -9.97 5.10 4.62
N LEU A 15 -11.21 4.99 4.12
CA LEU A 15 -12.23 4.04 4.58
C LEU A 15 -12.36 2.82 3.65
N SER A 16 -11.33 2.52 2.88
CA SER A 16 -11.33 1.31 2.04
C SER A 16 -11.55 0.05 2.90
N HIS A 17 -12.11 -1.00 2.28
CA HIS A 17 -12.44 -2.25 2.98
C HIS A 17 -11.26 -2.79 3.81
N LYS A 18 -10.05 -2.84 3.24
CA LYS A 18 -8.87 -3.33 3.96
C LYS A 18 -8.47 -2.46 5.15
N ALA A 19 -8.60 -1.14 5.02
CA ALA A 19 -8.35 -0.21 6.12
C ALA A 19 -9.33 -0.46 7.28
N THR A 20 -10.62 -0.59 6.97
CA THR A 20 -11.68 -0.88 7.95
C THR A 20 -11.44 -2.21 8.64
N VAL A 21 -11.17 -3.28 7.87
CA VAL A 21 -10.89 -4.62 8.41
C VAL A 21 -9.70 -4.62 9.37
N LEU A 22 -8.61 -3.93 9.04
CA LEU A 22 -7.45 -3.82 9.93
C LEU A 22 -7.77 -3.02 11.19
N SER A 23 -8.48 -1.90 11.05
CA SER A 23 -8.88 -1.06 12.19
C SER A 23 -9.81 -1.81 13.15
N ASP A 24 -10.79 -2.56 12.61
CA ASP A 24 -11.73 -3.36 13.39
C ASP A 24 -11.01 -4.50 14.12
N ALA A 25 -10.11 -5.21 13.43
CA ALA A 25 -9.33 -6.29 14.03
C ALA A 25 -8.42 -5.79 15.16
N ALA A 26 -7.75 -4.67 14.98
CA ALA A 26 -6.94 -4.04 16.01
C ALA A 26 -7.80 -3.46 17.15
N GLY A 27 -8.93 -2.83 16.80
CA GLY A 27 -9.90 -2.26 17.75
C GLY A 27 -10.48 -3.31 18.69
N ALA A 28 -10.79 -4.50 18.19
CA ALA A 28 -11.25 -5.63 19.00
C ALA A 28 -10.22 -6.09 20.06
N MET A 29 -8.95 -5.75 19.87
CA MET A 29 -7.86 -5.99 20.81
C MET A 29 -7.46 -4.76 21.64
N GLY A 30 -8.21 -3.65 21.53
CA GLY A 30 -7.87 -2.38 22.21
C GLY A 30 -6.67 -1.64 21.59
N LEU A 31 -6.32 -1.93 20.32
CA LEU A 31 -5.14 -1.42 19.61
C LEU A 31 -5.51 -0.59 18.36
N GLY A 32 -6.75 -0.13 18.27
CA GLY A 32 -7.26 0.60 17.08
C GLY A 32 -6.51 1.90 16.79
N ASP A 33 -5.99 2.58 17.80
CA ASP A 33 -5.17 3.78 17.70
C ASP A 33 -3.80 3.54 17.02
N ARG A 34 -3.42 2.29 16.82
CA ARG A 34 -2.18 1.91 16.13
C ARG A 34 -2.35 1.72 14.63
N ILE A 35 -3.56 1.78 14.10
CA ILE A 35 -3.83 1.70 12.66
C ILE A 35 -4.06 3.12 12.15
N LEU A 36 -3.15 3.58 11.31
CA LEU A 36 -3.24 4.88 10.66
C LEU A 36 -3.68 4.68 9.22
N SER A 37 -4.77 5.32 8.81
CA SER A 37 -5.26 5.30 7.43
C SER A 37 -5.62 6.72 7.01
N PRO A 38 -4.65 7.50 6.49
CA PRO A 38 -4.91 8.87 6.08
C PRO A 38 -5.63 8.92 4.73
N ARG A 39 -6.46 9.96 4.52
CA ARG A 39 -6.86 10.36 3.18
C ARG A 39 -5.66 10.95 2.46
N LEU A 40 -5.32 10.40 1.30
CA LEU A 40 -4.20 10.87 0.50
C LEU A 40 -4.66 11.84 -0.59
N SER A 41 -3.80 12.79 -0.90
CA SER A 41 -3.94 13.59 -2.12
C SER A 41 -3.89 12.68 -3.35
N TRP A 42 -4.68 13.01 -4.35
CA TRP A 42 -4.61 12.35 -5.66
C TRP A 42 -3.29 12.67 -6.41
N GLN A 43 -2.61 13.78 -6.05
CA GLN A 43 -1.32 14.16 -6.63
C GLN A 43 -0.19 13.32 -6.01
N PRO A 44 0.61 12.57 -6.81
CA PRO A 44 1.62 11.67 -6.29
C PRO A 44 2.63 12.34 -5.36
N ALA A 45 3.17 13.50 -5.75
CA ALA A 45 4.15 14.21 -4.93
C ALA A 45 3.57 14.67 -3.58
N GLN A 46 2.32 15.13 -3.56
CA GLN A 46 1.65 15.52 -2.33
C GLN A 46 1.32 14.33 -1.45
N ALA A 47 0.86 13.21 -2.04
CA ALA A 47 0.59 11.98 -1.31
C ALA A 47 1.87 11.46 -0.62
N ILE A 48 3.00 11.43 -1.33
CA ILE A 48 4.29 11.06 -0.74
C ILE A 48 4.67 11.99 0.40
N HIS A 49 4.56 13.31 0.22
CA HIS A 49 4.88 14.26 1.29
C HIS A 49 3.99 14.09 2.54
N GLN A 50 2.68 13.81 2.35
CA GLN A 50 1.78 13.49 3.45
C GLN A 50 2.23 12.23 4.22
N LEU A 51 2.58 11.17 3.48
CA LEU A 51 3.04 9.90 4.06
C LEU A 51 4.38 10.07 4.79
N GLU A 52 5.33 10.79 4.22
CA GLU A 52 6.63 11.08 4.84
C GLU A 52 6.46 11.78 6.20
N ARG A 53 5.60 12.78 6.28
CA ARG A 53 5.31 13.46 7.57
C ARG A 53 4.77 12.52 8.63
N ILE A 54 3.92 11.56 8.24
CA ILE A 54 3.39 10.55 9.16
C ILE A 54 4.49 9.59 9.58
N ILE A 55 5.33 9.16 8.64
CA ILE A 55 6.46 8.27 8.93
C ILE A 55 7.43 8.96 9.89
N ASP A 56 7.86 10.18 9.58
CA ASP A 56 8.80 10.96 10.41
C ASP A 56 8.31 11.12 11.85
N ALA A 57 7.00 11.35 12.03
CA ALA A 57 6.38 11.49 13.34
C ALA A 57 6.34 10.18 14.15
N ASN A 58 6.47 9.03 13.51
CA ASN A 58 6.32 7.72 14.12
C ASN A 58 7.60 6.85 14.10
N LEU A 59 8.67 7.27 13.42
CA LEU A 59 9.93 6.49 13.29
C LEU A 59 10.49 6.03 14.64
N SER A 60 10.51 6.92 15.62
CA SER A 60 11.12 6.64 16.94
C SER A 60 10.39 5.57 17.75
N GLN A 61 9.11 5.37 17.49
CA GLN A 61 8.31 4.34 18.16
C GLN A 61 8.11 3.06 17.33
N GLY A 62 8.52 3.09 16.07
CA GLY A 62 8.36 2.02 15.11
C GLY A 62 7.12 2.20 14.22
N ILE A 63 7.30 1.96 12.93
CA ILE A 63 6.23 2.03 11.92
C ILE A 63 6.45 0.94 10.88
N THR A 64 5.36 0.28 10.50
CA THR A 64 5.30 -0.64 9.35
C THR A 64 4.27 -0.10 8.36
N LEU A 65 4.55 -0.23 7.08
CA LEU A 65 3.64 0.17 6.02
C LEU A 65 2.82 -1.02 5.53
N ILE A 66 1.59 -0.75 5.10
CA ILE A 66 0.81 -1.69 4.28
C ILE A 66 0.13 -0.90 3.18
N GLY A 67 0.34 -1.28 1.93
CA GLY A 67 -0.25 -0.60 0.79
C GLY A 67 -0.91 -1.55 -0.19
N SER A 68 -2.05 -1.14 -0.75
CA SER A 68 -2.78 -1.90 -1.76
C SER A 68 -2.77 -1.16 -3.10
N SER A 69 -2.53 -1.90 -4.20
CA SER A 69 -2.50 -1.34 -5.55
C SER A 69 -1.48 -0.19 -5.68
N LEU A 70 -1.91 1.04 -6.06
CA LEU A 70 -1.05 2.23 -6.05
C LEU A 70 -0.47 2.53 -4.65
N GLY A 71 -1.22 2.24 -3.59
CA GLY A 71 -0.70 2.35 -2.22
C GLY A 71 0.45 1.39 -1.94
N GLY A 72 0.46 0.20 -2.56
CA GLY A 72 1.58 -0.73 -2.52
C GLY A 72 2.81 -0.21 -3.23
N PHE A 73 2.62 0.50 -4.35
CA PHE A 73 3.70 1.18 -5.06
C PHE A 73 4.35 2.29 -4.20
N TYR A 74 3.54 3.11 -3.53
CA TYR A 74 4.03 4.13 -2.59
C TYR A 74 4.73 3.51 -1.38
N ALA A 75 4.14 2.44 -0.81
CA ALA A 75 4.71 1.72 0.32
C ALA A 75 6.11 1.17 0.00
N ALA A 76 6.30 0.63 -1.21
CA ALA A 76 7.60 0.12 -1.65
C ALA A 76 8.67 1.22 -1.67
N TYR A 77 8.37 2.36 -2.30
CA TYR A 77 9.29 3.50 -2.32
C TYR A 77 9.67 4.00 -0.92
N LEU A 78 8.66 4.16 -0.07
CA LEU A 78 8.85 4.67 1.29
C LEU A 78 9.58 3.66 2.18
N ALA A 79 9.34 2.36 2.00
CA ALA A 79 10.06 1.31 2.71
C ALA A 79 11.57 1.36 2.41
N GLU A 80 11.97 1.52 1.14
CA GLU A 80 13.37 1.69 0.77
C GLU A 80 13.96 2.99 1.31
N LYS A 81 13.23 4.09 1.19
CA LYS A 81 13.71 5.39 1.65
C LYS A 81 14.00 5.43 3.14
N TYR A 82 13.14 4.82 3.95
CA TYR A 82 13.21 4.85 5.41
C TYR A 82 13.78 3.59 6.04
N GLN A 83 14.07 2.55 5.24
CA GLN A 83 14.53 1.24 5.69
C GLN A 83 13.58 0.63 6.74
N ILE A 84 12.27 0.64 6.44
CA ILE A 84 11.20 0.12 7.28
C ILE A 84 10.41 -0.98 6.56
N LYS A 85 9.78 -1.86 7.34
CA LYS A 85 8.97 -2.96 6.80
C LYS A 85 7.75 -2.47 6.03
N ALA A 86 7.40 -3.19 4.95
CA ALA A 86 6.19 -2.94 4.19
C ALA A 86 5.50 -4.24 3.75
N ILE A 87 4.17 -4.23 3.80
CA ILE A 87 3.30 -5.26 3.25
C ILE A 87 2.69 -4.71 1.95
N LEU A 88 2.91 -5.41 0.85
CA LEU A 88 2.48 -5.00 -0.48
C LEU A 88 1.36 -5.93 -0.95
N VAL A 89 0.13 -5.41 -1.06
CA VAL A 89 -1.07 -6.18 -1.43
C VAL A 89 -1.44 -5.85 -2.87
N ASN A 90 -1.31 -6.83 -3.78
CA ASN A 90 -1.51 -6.64 -5.22
C ASN A 90 -0.92 -5.29 -5.69
N PRO A 91 0.39 -5.05 -5.53
CA PRO A 91 0.98 -3.73 -5.76
C PRO A 91 1.03 -3.37 -7.25
N ALA A 92 0.70 -2.12 -7.58
CA ALA A 92 0.78 -1.58 -8.94
C ALA A 92 2.24 -1.20 -9.29
N VAL A 93 3.13 -2.19 -9.39
CA VAL A 93 4.58 -1.97 -9.58
C VAL A 93 4.94 -1.18 -10.83
N GLN A 94 4.04 -1.15 -11.81
CA GLN A 94 4.17 -0.39 -13.06
C GLN A 94 3.25 0.84 -13.08
N ALA A 95 2.92 1.44 -11.93
CA ALA A 95 1.99 2.56 -11.81
C ALA A 95 2.23 3.70 -12.83
N PRO A 96 3.49 4.13 -13.13
CA PRO A 96 3.74 5.18 -14.11
C PRO A 96 3.25 4.83 -15.53
N ILE A 97 3.21 3.55 -15.88
CA ILE A 97 2.75 3.06 -17.19
C ILE A 97 1.24 2.84 -17.16
N LEU A 98 0.73 2.19 -16.13
CA LEU A 98 -0.67 1.83 -15.99
C LEU A 98 -1.60 3.05 -15.91
N LEU A 99 -1.17 4.11 -15.22
CA LEU A 99 -1.99 5.30 -15.04
C LEU A 99 -1.98 6.24 -16.25
N VAL A 100 -1.21 5.96 -17.31
CA VAL A 100 -1.28 6.70 -18.57
C VAL A 100 -2.68 6.61 -19.20
N ASP A 101 -3.34 5.46 -19.06
CA ASP A 101 -4.69 5.23 -19.59
C ASP A 101 -5.78 6.03 -18.86
N TYR A 102 -5.42 6.63 -17.71
CA TYR A 102 -6.31 7.47 -16.88
C TYR A 102 -5.99 8.97 -16.98
N LEU A 103 -5.14 9.39 -17.92
CA LEU A 103 -4.85 10.82 -18.12
C LEU A 103 -6.11 11.60 -18.48
N GLY A 104 -6.21 12.83 -17.95
CA GLY A 104 -7.36 13.72 -18.13
C GLY A 104 -8.24 13.79 -16.88
N PRO A 105 -9.50 14.25 -17.05
CA PRO A 105 -10.44 14.42 -15.94
C PRO A 105 -10.78 13.11 -15.26
N GLN A 106 -10.75 13.12 -13.95
CA GLN A 106 -11.09 12.00 -13.07
C GLN A 106 -12.06 12.45 -11.99
N THR A 107 -12.82 11.50 -11.46
CA THR A 107 -13.65 11.69 -10.27
C THR A 107 -13.41 10.51 -9.34
N ASN A 108 -13.00 10.77 -8.11
CA ASN A 108 -12.88 9.71 -7.11
C ASN A 108 -14.28 9.21 -6.71
N PRO A 109 -14.62 7.93 -6.90
CA PRO A 109 -15.98 7.42 -6.67
C PRO A 109 -16.38 7.40 -5.18
N TYR A 110 -15.43 7.50 -4.26
CA TYR A 110 -15.68 7.48 -2.81
C TYR A 110 -15.74 8.87 -2.20
N THR A 111 -14.89 9.78 -2.65
CA THR A 111 -14.80 11.14 -2.07
C THR A 111 -15.51 12.19 -2.91
N HIS A 112 -15.92 11.84 -4.16
CA HIS A 112 -16.46 12.73 -5.18
C HIS A 112 -15.54 13.90 -5.55
N GLU A 113 -14.25 13.80 -5.21
CA GLU A 113 -13.26 14.78 -5.60
C GLU A 113 -12.99 14.70 -7.10
N GLU A 114 -13.14 15.83 -7.78
CA GLU A 114 -12.82 15.99 -9.20
C GLU A 114 -11.40 16.51 -9.35
N TYR A 115 -10.64 15.93 -10.29
CA TYR A 115 -9.26 16.31 -10.53
C TYR A 115 -8.82 15.94 -11.95
N GLU A 116 -7.62 16.34 -12.33
CA GLU A 116 -7.07 16.04 -13.65
C GLU A 116 -5.70 15.38 -13.53
N LEU A 117 -5.56 14.14 -14.05
CA LEU A 117 -4.28 13.50 -14.21
C LEU A 117 -3.56 14.02 -15.46
N THR A 118 -2.30 14.34 -15.28
CA THR A 118 -1.46 14.92 -16.33
C THR A 118 -0.16 14.13 -16.51
N PRO A 119 0.56 14.27 -17.64
CA PRO A 119 1.87 13.65 -17.81
C PRO A 119 2.89 14.02 -16.72
N THR A 120 2.74 15.17 -16.08
CA THR A 120 3.59 15.59 -14.94
C THR A 120 3.44 14.61 -13.76
N HIS A 121 2.21 14.14 -13.49
CA HIS A 121 1.97 13.15 -12.42
C HIS A 121 2.59 11.80 -12.76
N MET A 122 2.61 11.40 -14.04
CA MET A 122 3.31 10.18 -14.48
C MET A 122 4.82 10.31 -14.28
N ALA A 123 5.40 11.48 -14.59
CA ALA A 123 6.81 11.75 -14.33
C ALA A 123 7.14 11.72 -12.82
N GLN A 124 6.24 12.20 -11.95
CA GLN A 124 6.38 12.08 -10.50
C GLN A 124 6.37 10.61 -10.05
N LEU A 125 5.44 9.80 -10.56
CA LEU A 125 5.40 8.36 -10.26
C LEU A 125 6.67 7.66 -10.74
N GLN A 126 7.21 8.02 -11.91
CA GLN A 126 8.43 7.42 -12.44
C GLN A 126 9.63 7.57 -11.50
N GLN A 127 9.70 8.65 -10.73
CA GLN A 127 10.76 8.89 -9.73
C GLN A 127 10.64 8.02 -8.48
N LEU A 128 9.49 7.36 -8.29
CA LEU A 128 9.21 6.51 -7.14
C LEU A 128 9.42 5.01 -7.42
N VAL A 129 9.86 4.67 -8.62
CA VAL A 129 10.09 3.27 -9.00
C VAL A 129 11.24 2.69 -8.21
N VAL A 130 11.00 1.58 -7.53
CA VAL A 130 12.04 0.79 -6.84
C VAL A 130 12.66 -0.17 -7.85
N ALA A 131 13.94 0.02 -8.14
CA ALA A 131 14.68 -0.82 -9.08
C ALA A 131 15.31 -2.06 -8.41
N GLU A 132 15.79 -1.90 -7.19
CA GLU A 132 16.50 -2.93 -6.41
C GLU A 132 15.89 -3.03 -5.01
N PRO A 133 14.82 -3.82 -4.81
CA PRO A 133 14.17 -3.93 -3.51
C PRO A 133 15.02 -4.70 -2.50
N THR A 134 15.07 -4.21 -1.27
CA THR A 134 15.70 -4.85 -0.12
C THR A 134 14.81 -5.98 0.40
N ALA A 135 15.15 -7.23 0.13
CA ALA A 135 14.30 -8.40 0.36
C ALA A 135 13.69 -8.47 1.77
N ASP A 136 14.48 -8.18 2.81
CA ASP A 136 14.06 -8.34 4.21
C ASP A 136 13.00 -7.32 4.67
N LEU A 137 12.74 -6.28 3.87
CA LEU A 137 11.74 -5.27 4.19
C LEU A 137 10.31 -5.69 3.84
N TYR A 138 10.14 -6.65 2.91
CA TYR A 138 8.84 -6.86 2.27
C TYR A 138 8.14 -8.15 2.66
N TRP A 139 6.83 -8.03 2.86
CA TRP A 139 5.88 -9.11 2.70
C TRP A 139 5.05 -8.83 1.45
N LEU A 140 5.28 -9.59 0.38
CA LEU A 140 4.50 -9.49 -0.85
C LEU A 140 3.28 -10.41 -0.78
N MET A 141 2.11 -9.88 -1.09
CA MET A 141 0.84 -10.59 -1.15
C MET A 141 0.22 -10.40 -2.54
N VAL A 142 0.09 -11.48 -3.32
CA VAL A 142 -0.48 -11.46 -4.66
C VAL A 142 -1.51 -12.55 -4.85
N GLN A 143 -2.56 -12.27 -5.62
CA GLN A 143 -3.55 -13.22 -6.10
C GLN A 143 -3.55 -13.27 -7.62
N GLU A 144 -3.46 -14.47 -8.21
CA GLU A 144 -3.37 -14.68 -9.67
C GLU A 144 -4.65 -14.26 -10.42
N GLY A 145 -5.78 -14.22 -9.69
CA GLY A 145 -7.05 -13.77 -10.25
C GLY A 145 -7.24 -12.27 -10.28
N ASP A 146 -6.18 -11.48 -10.01
CA ASP A 146 -6.23 -10.02 -10.15
C ASP A 146 -6.54 -9.64 -11.60
N GLU A 147 -7.74 -9.08 -11.83
CA GLU A 147 -8.25 -8.70 -13.14
C GLU A 147 -7.76 -7.33 -13.62
N VAL A 148 -7.06 -6.60 -12.75
CA VAL A 148 -6.55 -5.24 -13.02
C VAL A 148 -5.05 -5.27 -13.27
N LEU A 149 -4.30 -6.04 -12.48
CA LEU A 149 -2.84 -6.06 -12.48
C LEU A 149 -2.32 -7.47 -12.78
N ASP A 150 -1.34 -7.57 -13.66
CA ASP A 150 -0.60 -8.81 -13.84
C ASP A 150 0.30 -9.08 -12.62
N TYR A 151 -0.08 -10.03 -11.79
CA TYR A 151 0.66 -10.43 -10.59
C TYR A 151 2.10 -10.84 -10.86
N GLN A 152 2.40 -11.34 -12.08
CA GLN A 152 3.75 -11.74 -12.47
C GLN A 152 4.71 -10.55 -12.49
N GLN A 153 4.21 -9.35 -12.77
CA GLN A 153 5.03 -8.13 -12.69
C GLN A 153 5.45 -7.83 -11.25
N ALA A 154 4.56 -8.07 -10.28
CA ALA A 154 4.90 -7.93 -8.86
C ALA A 154 5.95 -8.97 -8.42
N LEU A 155 5.79 -10.24 -8.79
CA LEU A 155 6.78 -11.29 -8.52
C LEU A 155 8.14 -11.00 -9.17
N LYS A 156 8.14 -10.44 -10.39
CA LYS A 156 9.37 -10.05 -11.09
C LYS A 156 10.05 -8.84 -10.44
N ALA A 157 9.26 -7.85 -9.99
CA ALA A 157 9.78 -6.66 -9.31
C ALA A 157 10.34 -6.97 -7.92
N PHE A 158 9.76 -7.95 -7.23
CA PHE A 158 10.16 -8.40 -5.90
C PHE A 158 10.54 -9.89 -5.92
N PRO A 159 11.69 -10.25 -6.53
CA PRO A 159 12.08 -11.65 -6.73
C PRO A 159 12.47 -12.38 -5.43
N ALA A 160 12.76 -11.60 -4.38
CA ALA A 160 13.02 -12.08 -3.03
C ALA A 160 12.34 -11.16 -2.03
N THR A 161 11.72 -11.76 -1.01
CA THR A 161 11.02 -11.02 0.05
C THR A 161 11.15 -11.79 1.37
N ALA A 162 11.06 -11.09 2.50
CA ALA A 162 11.03 -11.71 3.83
C ALA A 162 9.85 -12.68 3.96
N ARG A 163 8.73 -12.37 3.29
CA ARG A 163 7.56 -13.23 3.24
C ARG A 163 6.82 -13.07 1.90
N LEU A 164 6.33 -14.18 1.36
CA LEU A 164 5.49 -14.24 0.17
C LEU A 164 4.16 -14.94 0.47
N THR A 165 3.06 -14.30 0.13
CA THR A 165 1.73 -14.91 -0.01
C THR A 165 1.34 -14.88 -1.47
N HIS A 166 1.23 -16.03 -2.10
CA HIS A 166 0.89 -16.17 -3.51
C HIS A 166 -0.27 -17.16 -3.64
N GLU A 167 -1.41 -16.70 -4.09
CA GLU A 167 -2.63 -17.49 -4.18
C GLU A 167 -3.12 -17.62 -5.62
N ALA A 168 -3.48 -18.84 -6.04
CA ALA A 168 -3.87 -19.19 -7.42
C ALA A 168 -5.23 -18.62 -7.86
N LYS A 169 -5.99 -17.96 -6.98
CA LYS A 169 -7.33 -17.41 -7.25
C LYS A 169 -7.38 -15.97 -6.70
N GLY A 170 -8.59 -15.52 -6.44
CA GLY A 170 -8.85 -14.21 -5.85
C GLY A 170 -9.12 -13.15 -6.89
N ASN A 171 -8.85 -11.89 -6.57
CA ASN A 171 -9.11 -10.73 -7.43
C ASN A 171 -8.25 -9.52 -7.01
N HIS A 172 -8.40 -8.38 -7.71
CA HIS A 172 -7.66 -7.16 -7.40
C HIS A 172 -7.90 -6.66 -5.96
N SER A 173 -9.11 -6.84 -5.43
CA SER A 173 -9.44 -6.47 -4.06
C SER A 173 -8.80 -7.36 -3.00
N PHE A 174 -8.09 -8.42 -3.38
CA PHE A 174 -7.51 -9.44 -2.52
C PHE A 174 -8.57 -10.15 -1.68
N THR A 175 -9.27 -11.11 -2.31
CA THR A 175 -10.37 -11.88 -1.70
C THR A 175 -9.95 -12.51 -0.37
N GLU A 176 -10.85 -12.46 0.61
CA GLU A 176 -10.64 -13.02 1.96
C GLU A 176 -9.43 -12.41 2.69
N PHE A 177 -9.18 -11.12 2.51
CA PHE A 177 -8.08 -10.39 3.17
C PHE A 177 -8.13 -10.50 4.69
N GLU A 178 -9.32 -10.63 5.27
CA GLU A 178 -9.58 -10.74 6.71
C GLU A 178 -8.80 -11.88 7.38
N ARG A 179 -8.54 -12.97 6.65
CA ARG A 179 -7.76 -14.12 7.13
C ARG A 179 -6.36 -13.74 7.60
N PHE A 180 -5.80 -12.67 7.02
CA PHE A 180 -4.43 -12.25 7.24
C PHE A 180 -4.25 -11.18 8.32
N THR A 181 -5.35 -10.61 8.85
CA THR A 181 -5.27 -9.48 9.78
C THR A 181 -4.37 -9.75 10.97
N LYS A 182 -4.49 -10.92 11.59
CA LYS A 182 -3.68 -11.31 12.76
C LYS A 182 -2.19 -11.43 12.39
N GLU A 183 -1.89 -12.01 11.24
CA GLU A 183 -0.52 -12.17 10.76
C GLU A 183 0.09 -10.83 10.31
N ILE A 184 -0.72 -9.95 9.73
CA ILE A 184 -0.33 -8.57 9.38
C ILE A 184 0.05 -7.81 10.66
N LEU A 185 -0.77 -7.88 11.71
CA LEU A 185 -0.49 -7.23 12.98
C LEU A 185 0.77 -7.79 13.68
N ARG A 186 1.07 -9.09 13.51
CA ARG A 186 2.34 -9.69 13.99
C ARG A 186 3.53 -9.22 13.17
N PHE A 187 3.44 -9.23 11.84
CA PHE A 187 4.52 -8.75 10.98
C PHE A 187 4.84 -7.29 11.24
N ALA A 188 3.81 -6.49 11.54
CA ALA A 188 3.93 -5.10 11.94
C ALA A 188 4.41 -4.88 13.39
N GLU A 189 4.64 -5.96 14.16
CA GLU A 189 5.05 -5.89 15.56
C GLU A 189 4.07 -5.12 16.46
N ILE A 190 2.79 -5.12 16.10
CA ILE A 190 1.71 -4.52 16.91
C ILE A 190 1.27 -5.52 17.99
N ILE A 191 1.24 -6.80 17.66
CA ILE A 191 0.99 -7.91 18.58
C ILE A 191 2.16 -8.89 18.56
N THR A 192 2.40 -9.53 19.70
CA THR A 192 3.33 -10.67 19.85
C THR A 192 2.54 -11.99 19.81
N ASP A 193 3.25 -13.10 19.72
CA ASP A 193 2.64 -14.45 19.80
C ASP A 193 2.04 -14.75 21.19
#